data_c68a214c5097a728db5908634bacbd00
#
_entry.id   c68a214c5097a728db5908634bacbd00
#
_cell.length_a   1.000
_cell.length_b   1.000
_cell.length_c   1.000
_cell.angle_alpha   90.00
_cell.angle_beta   90.00
_cell.angle_gamma   90.00
#
_symmetry.space_group_name_H-M   'P 1'
#
loop_
_entity.id
_entity.type
_entity.pdbx_description
1 polymer ?
#
loop_
_entity_poly.entity_id
_entity_poly.type
_entity_poly.pdbx_seq_one_letter_code
_entity_poly.pdbx_strand_id
1 'polypeptide(L)'
;VICSISMVEETIRNLCDISNLPPGVHRTWFEKDITELASLFSKLTNARYLRLRLGVYEAASCPKFHIDYIHSRLVCTYRGTGTQYGVSKNDDDPEEIKTVRTGCPIVLKGLLWPGGLKTRIVHRSPPTEGPEETRLLLALDDVADPNEEV
;
A
#
# COMPACT_ATOMS: atom_id res chain seq x y z
N VAL A 1 11.76 1.86 3.01
CA VAL A 1 12.39 3.16 3.24
C VAL A 1 11.41 4.10 3.92
N ILE A 2 11.86 4.87 4.90
CA ILE A 2 11.10 6.01 5.45
C ILE A 2 11.72 7.28 4.87
N CYS A 3 10.89 8.17 4.35
CA CYS A 3 11.35 9.46 3.82
C CYS A 3 10.32 10.56 4.09
N SER A 4 10.78 11.82 4.08
CA SER A 4 9.89 12.97 4.09
C SER A 4 9.15 13.07 2.74
N ILE A 5 8.00 13.74 2.75
CA ILE A 5 7.22 13.91 1.51
C ILE A 5 8.01 14.67 0.42
N SER A 6 8.89 15.58 0.80
CA SER A 6 9.76 16.30 -0.13
C SER A 6 10.82 15.44 -0.81
N MET A 7 11.14 14.28 -0.23
CA MET A 7 12.17 13.36 -0.74
C MET A 7 11.58 12.17 -1.52
N VAL A 8 10.25 12.06 -1.60
CA VAL A 8 9.59 10.90 -2.22
C VAL A 8 10.02 10.73 -3.67
N GLU A 9 10.02 11.79 -4.49
CA GLU A 9 10.38 11.70 -5.91
C GLU A 9 11.82 11.17 -6.10
N GLU A 10 12.77 11.71 -5.34
CA GLU A 10 14.17 11.24 -5.38
C GLU A 10 14.29 9.81 -4.88
N THR A 11 13.59 9.47 -3.80
CA THR A 11 13.57 8.11 -3.23
C THR A 11 13.07 7.09 -4.26
N ILE A 12 11.96 7.39 -4.96
CA ILE A 12 11.41 6.49 -5.99
C ILE A 12 12.38 6.33 -7.15
N ARG A 13 12.99 7.42 -7.61
CA ARG A 13 13.98 7.37 -8.70
C ARG A 13 15.16 6.46 -8.33
N ASN A 14 15.69 6.60 -7.12
CA ASN A 14 16.76 5.76 -6.60
C ASN A 14 16.35 4.28 -6.50
N LEU A 15 15.13 3.99 -6.03
CA LEU A 15 14.61 2.62 -5.98
C LEU A 15 14.48 2.01 -7.38
N CYS A 16 14.03 2.78 -8.38
CA CYS A 16 13.97 2.34 -9.76
C CYS A 16 15.38 2.03 -10.33
N ASP A 17 16.38 2.86 -9.99
CA ASP A 17 17.77 2.65 -10.39
C ASP A 17 18.35 1.37 -9.78
N ILE A 18 18.20 1.19 -8.47
CA ILE A 18 18.69 0.00 -7.74
C ILE A 18 18.02 -1.28 -8.26
N SER A 19 16.74 -1.18 -8.64
CA SER A 19 15.96 -2.29 -9.21
C SER A 19 16.23 -2.53 -10.69
N ASN A 20 17.17 -1.80 -11.30
CA ASN A 20 17.49 -1.86 -12.73
C ASN A 20 16.25 -1.68 -13.63
N LEU A 21 15.27 -0.88 -13.20
CA LEU A 21 14.14 -0.55 -14.05
C LEU A 21 14.60 0.36 -15.19
N PRO A 22 14.48 -0.06 -16.46
CA PRO A 22 15.03 0.69 -17.57
C PRO A 22 14.37 2.07 -17.71
N PRO A 23 15.11 3.12 -18.11
CA PRO A 23 14.54 4.42 -18.38
C PRO A 23 13.56 4.33 -19.55
N GLY A 24 12.53 5.20 -19.55
CA GLY A 24 11.53 5.27 -20.61
C GLY A 24 10.18 5.80 -20.10
N VAL A 25 9.22 5.90 -21.00
CA VAL A 25 7.91 6.51 -20.73
C VAL A 25 7.15 5.79 -19.60
N HIS A 26 7.29 4.45 -19.50
CA HIS A 26 6.63 3.67 -18.46
C HIS A 26 7.23 3.92 -17.07
N ARG A 27 8.57 4.01 -16.99
CA ARG A 27 9.25 4.35 -15.74
C ARG A 27 8.88 5.77 -15.30
N THR A 28 8.93 6.74 -16.22
CA THR A 28 8.56 8.14 -15.93
C THR A 28 7.13 8.25 -15.43
N TRP A 29 6.19 7.54 -16.07
CA TRP A 29 4.81 7.47 -15.60
C TRP A 29 4.72 6.87 -14.20
N PHE A 30 5.41 5.76 -13.94
CA PHE A 30 5.39 5.03 -12.67
C PHE A 30 5.94 5.87 -11.51
N GLU A 31 7.09 6.53 -11.72
CA GLU A 31 7.70 7.44 -10.74
C GLU A 31 6.74 8.61 -10.41
N LYS A 32 6.12 9.19 -11.43
CA LYS A 32 5.14 10.27 -11.26
C LYS A 32 3.91 9.82 -10.51
N ASP A 33 3.32 8.70 -10.87
CA ASP A 33 2.10 8.17 -10.25
C ASP A 33 2.32 7.90 -8.76
N ILE A 34 3.43 7.24 -8.38
CA ILE A 34 3.77 6.99 -6.98
C ILE A 34 3.96 8.32 -6.22
N THR A 35 4.62 9.30 -6.83
CA THR A 35 4.83 10.62 -6.21
C THR A 35 3.50 11.35 -5.97
N GLU A 36 2.58 11.28 -6.92
CA GLU A 36 1.24 11.86 -6.79
C GLU A 36 0.42 11.15 -5.72
N LEU A 37 0.44 9.81 -5.67
CA LEU A 37 -0.22 9.03 -4.63
C LEU A 37 0.34 9.32 -3.23
N ALA A 38 1.66 9.44 -3.10
CA ALA A 38 2.30 9.81 -1.83
C ALA A 38 1.89 11.22 -1.37
N SER A 39 1.85 12.18 -2.30
CA SER A 39 1.39 13.55 -2.02
C SER A 39 -0.07 13.57 -1.57
N LEU A 40 -0.95 12.84 -2.26
CA LEU A 40 -2.36 12.71 -1.91
C LEU A 40 -2.52 12.08 -0.52
N PHE A 41 -1.82 10.97 -0.25
CA PHE A 41 -1.89 10.25 1.01
C PHE A 41 -1.38 11.11 2.18
N SER A 42 -0.25 11.80 2.01
CA SER A 42 0.26 12.75 3.00
C SER A 42 -0.75 13.85 3.33
N LYS A 43 -1.46 14.40 2.34
CA LYS A 43 -2.50 15.41 2.57
C LYS A 43 -3.71 14.84 3.33
N LEU A 44 -4.12 13.62 3.01
CA LEU A 44 -5.24 12.93 3.66
C LEU A 44 -4.96 12.61 5.14
N THR A 45 -3.72 12.25 5.45
CA THR A 45 -3.31 11.81 6.79
C THR A 45 -2.61 12.90 7.60
N ASN A 46 -2.27 14.01 6.97
CA ASN A 46 -1.40 15.07 7.51
C ASN A 46 -0.01 14.55 7.92
N ALA A 47 0.46 13.48 7.26
CA ALA A 47 1.75 12.87 7.54
C ALA A 47 2.89 13.68 6.92
N ARG A 48 3.96 13.87 7.68
CA ARG A 48 5.22 14.49 7.21
C ARG A 48 6.20 13.46 6.65
N TYR A 49 6.11 12.23 7.15
CA TYR A 49 6.96 11.11 6.77
C TYR A 49 6.10 9.95 6.32
N LEU A 50 6.58 9.24 5.31
CA LEU A 50 5.94 8.04 4.79
C LEU A 50 6.94 6.88 4.82
N ARG A 51 6.49 5.72 5.29
CA ARG A 51 7.17 4.46 5.02
C ARG A 51 6.72 3.94 3.67
N LEU A 52 7.63 3.93 2.71
CA LEU A 52 7.41 3.49 1.36
C LEU A 52 7.97 2.08 1.17
N ARG A 53 7.13 1.19 0.70
CA ARG A 53 7.49 -0.18 0.30
C ARG A 53 6.96 -0.43 -1.11
N LEU A 54 7.87 -0.78 -1.98
CA LEU A 54 7.57 -1.27 -3.32
C LEU A 54 8.11 -2.70 -3.40
N GLY A 55 7.23 -3.66 -3.59
CA GLY A 55 7.59 -5.06 -3.51
C GLY A 55 6.97 -5.90 -4.63
N VAL A 56 7.71 -6.91 -5.03
CA VAL A 56 7.27 -7.98 -5.93
C VAL A 56 6.96 -9.20 -5.07
N TYR A 57 5.75 -9.73 -5.21
CA TYR A 57 5.25 -10.87 -4.44
C TYR A 57 4.78 -11.98 -5.38
N GLU A 58 5.31 -13.17 -5.19
CA GLU A 58 4.97 -14.37 -5.98
C GLU A 58 3.88 -15.21 -5.33
N ALA A 59 3.51 -14.89 -4.08
CA ALA A 59 2.47 -15.58 -3.32
C ALA A 59 1.65 -14.59 -2.48
N ALA A 60 0.51 -15.06 -1.97
CA ALA A 60 -0.29 -14.29 -1.01
C ALA A 60 0.48 -14.12 0.30
N SER A 61 1.00 -12.91 0.57
CA SER A 61 1.76 -12.61 1.80
C SER A 61 0.87 -12.62 3.05
N CYS A 62 -0.37 -12.19 2.94
CA CYS A 62 -1.35 -12.14 4.03
C CYS A 62 -2.72 -12.63 3.54
N PRO A 63 -2.96 -13.97 3.47
CA PRO A 63 -4.18 -14.51 2.87
C PRO A 63 -5.43 -14.41 3.76
N LYS A 64 -5.26 -14.14 5.06
CA LYS A 64 -6.36 -13.97 6.01
C LYS A 64 -6.81 -12.51 6.07
N PHE A 65 -8.11 -12.28 6.22
CA PHE A 65 -8.62 -10.95 6.48
C PHE A 65 -8.13 -10.41 7.82
N HIS A 66 -7.63 -9.18 7.81
CA HIS A 66 -7.06 -8.53 8.99
C HIS A 66 -7.17 -7.00 8.90
N ILE A 67 -6.86 -6.33 10.00
CA ILE A 67 -6.62 -4.90 10.09
C ILE A 67 -5.17 -4.74 10.54
N ASP A 68 -4.40 -3.90 9.85
CA ASP A 68 -3.00 -3.64 10.21
C ASP A 68 -2.88 -2.86 11.53
N TYR A 69 -1.81 -3.14 12.28
CA TYR A 69 -1.46 -2.39 13.50
C TYR A 69 -0.63 -1.15 13.17
N ILE A 70 -1.24 -0.21 12.47
CA ILE A 70 -0.69 1.07 12.01
C ILE A 70 -1.77 2.14 12.13
N HIS A 71 -1.44 3.41 11.87
CA HIS A 71 -2.46 4.47 11.73
C HIS A 71 -3.27 4.28 10.44
N SER A 72 -2.62 4.37 9.30
CA SER A 72 -3.26 4.15 8.00
C SER A 72 -2.26 3.64 6.95
N ARG A 73 -2.80 3.06 5.89
CA ARG A 73 -2.02 2.57 4.74
C ARG A 73 -2.73 2.88 3.44
N LEU A 74 -1.97 3.42 2.47
CA LEU A 74 -2.37 3.39 1.07
C LEU A 74 -1.74 2.18 0.41
N VAL A 75 -2.54 1.42 -0.34
CA VAL A 75 -2.09 0.27 -1.14
C VAL A 75 -2.50 0.48 -2.58
N CYS A 76 -1.56 0.29 -3.52
CA CYS A 76 -1.83 0.25 -4.95
C CYS A 76 -1.15 -0.97 -5.58
N THR A 77 -1.92 -1.82 -6.25
CA THR A 77 -1.38 -2.96 -7.00
C THR A 77 -1.17 -2.53 -8.45
N TYR A 78 0.07 -2.47 -8.91
CA TYR A 78 0.40 -2.09 -10.29
C TYR A 78 0.39 -3.26 -11.26
N ARG A 79 0.58 -4.49 -10.75
CA ARG A 79 0.52 -5.72 -11.54
C ARG A 79 -0.10 -6.83 -10.70
N GLY A 80 -0.85 -7.71 -11.37
CA GLY A 80 -1.54 -8.84 -10.73
C GLY A 80 -2.85 -8.43 -10.07
N THR A 81 -3.45 -9.36 -9.35
CA THR A 81 -4.75 -9.18 -8.68
C THR A 81 -4.64 -8.22 -7.51
N GLY A 82 -5.55 -7.26 -7.43
CA GLY A 82 -5.58 -6.23 -6.40
C GLY A 82 -5.97 -6.76 -5.01
N THR A 83 -5.74 -5.93 -4.01
CA THR A 83 -6.09 -6.19 -2.61
C THR A 83 -7.59 -6.47 -2.48
N GLN A 84 -7.95 -7.48 -1.71
CA GLN A 84 -9.34 -7.78 -1.36
C GLN A 84 -9.70 -7.13 -0.03
N TYR A 85 -10.95 -6.64 0.07
CA TYR A 85 -11.45 -6.01 1.28
C TYR A 85 -12.95 -6.28 1.44
N GLY A 86 -13.44 -6.07 2.65
CA GLY A 86 -14.86 -6.16 2.96
C GLY A 86 -15.17 -5.65 4.37
N VAL A 87 -16.43 -5.63 4.72
CA VAL A 87 -16.90 -5.24 6.07
C VAL A 87 -17.05 -6.48 6.92
N SER A 88 -16.24 -6.57 8.00
CA SER A 88 -16.37 -7.61 9.02
C SER A 88 -17.56 -7.31 9.93
N LYS A 89 -18.32 -8.34 10.25
CA LYS A 89 -19.34 -8.35 11.30
C LYS A 89 -18.86 -9.32 12.39
N ASN A 90 -18.80 -8.87 13.64
CA ASN A 90 -18.44 -9.70 14.80
C ASN A 90 -17.06 -10.38 14.69
N ASP A 91 -16.09 -9.71 14.07
CA ASP A 91 -14.74 -10.22 13.81
C ASP A 91 -14.67 -11.46 12.89
N ASP A 92 -15.75 -11.75 12.17
CA ASP A 92 -15.79 -12.79 11.13
C ASP A 92 -15.28 -12.28 9.79
N ASP A 93 -14.99 -13.19 8.88
CA ASP A 93 -14.66 -12.84 7.49
C ASP A 93 -15.85 -12.11 6.83
N PRO A 94 -15.60 -11.14 5.93
CA PRO A 94 -16.66 -10.39 5.29
C PRO A 94 -17.53 -11.27 4.39
N GLU A 95 -18.86 -11.10 4.48
CA GLU A 95 -19.81 -11.80 3.61
C GLU A 95 -19.68 -11.36 2.15
N GLU A 96 -19.38 -10.08 1.93
CA GLU A 96 -19.15 -9.52 0.61
C GLU A 96 -17.69 -9.13 0.47
N ILE A 97 -16.99 -9.78 -0.46
CA ILE A 97 -15.57 -9.52 -0.75
C ILE A 97 -15.49 -8.70 -2.03
N LYS A 98 -14.82 -7.56 -1.96
CA LYS A 98 -14.52 -6.68 -3.08
C LYS A 98 -13.04 -6.75 -3.40
N THR A 99 -12.71 -6.71 -4.68
CA THR A 99 -11.33 -6.65 -5.17
C THR A 99 -11.05 -5.26 -5.72
N VAL A 100 -10.00 -4.62 -5.24
CA VAL A 100 -9.54 -3.35 -5.78
C VAL A 100 -8.97 -3.59 -7.17
N ARG A 101 -9.42 -2.80 -8.14
CA ARG A 101 -8.92 -2.90 -9.52
C ARG A 101 -7.42 -2.56 -9.57
N THR A 102 -6.65 -3.36 -10.32
CA THR A 102 -5.23 -3.09 -10.59
C THR A 102 -5.04 -1.66 -11.13
N GLY A 103 -4.04 -0.95 -10.62
CA GLY A 103 -3.80 0.46 -10.90
C GLY A 103 -4.65 1.44 -10.08
N CYS A 104 -5.59 0.95 -9.24
CA CYS A 104 -6.37 1.81 -8.36
C CYS A 104 -5.84 1.73 -6.91
N PRO A 105 -5.65 2.87 -6.23
CA PRO A 105 -5.27 2.87 -4.82
C PRO A 105 -6.47 2.62 -3.91
N ILE A 106 -6.21 2.07 -2.74
CA ILE A 106 -7.14 2.02 -1.59
C ILE A 106 -6.43 2.57 -0.35
N VAL A 107 -7.13 3.36 0.45
CA VAL A 107 -6.65 3.83 1.74
C VAL A 107 -7.38 3.06 2.85
N LEU A 108 -6.60 2.42 3.71
CA LEU A 108 -7.07 1.58 4.79
C LEU A 108 -6.73 2.24 6.13
N LYS A 109 -7.71 2.32 7.03
CA LYS A 109 -7.47 2.71 8.42
C LYS A 109 -6.98 1.50 9.20
N GLY A 110 -5.91 1.69 9.95
CA GLY A 110 -5.39 0.68 10.86
C GLY A 110 -5.97 0.77 12.28
N LEU A 111 -5.51 -0.10 13.16
CA LEU A 111 -5.94 -0.16 14.56
C LEU A 111 -5.52 1.07 15.37
N LEU A 112 -4.45 1.76 14.95
CA LEU A 112 -3.93 2.95 15.63
C LEU A 112 -4.53 4.27 15.12
N TRP A 113 -5.53 4.20 14.20
CA TRP A 113 -6.19 5.40 13.70
C TRP A 113 -6.80 6.22 14.85
N PRO A 114 -6.49 7.54 14.94
CA PRO A 114 -6.99 8.37 16.03
C PRO A 114 -8.52 8.53 15.98
N GLY A 115 -9.14 8.70 17.15
CA GLY A 115 -10.59 8.93 17.27
C GLY A 115 -11.41 7.76 17.81
N GLY A 116 -10.77 6.64 18.18
CA GLY A 116 -11.40 5.55 18.96
C GLY A 116 -12.46 4.70 18.23
N LEU A 117 -12.86 5.09 17.02
CA LEU A 117 -13.75 4.27 16.19
C LEU A 117 -12.95 3.19 15.48
N LYS A 118 -13.10 1.95 15.93
CA LYS A 118 -12.52 0.79 15.23
C LYS A 118 -13.10 0.72 13.82
N THR A 119 -12.21 0.64 12.83
CA THR A 119 -12.64 0.31 11.47
C THR A 119 -13.21 -1.12 11.47
N ARG A 120 -14.22 -1.35 10.65
CA ARG A 120 -14.76 -2.68 10.37
C ARG A 120 -14.33 -3.17 9.00
N ILE A 121 -13.57 -2.36 8.28
CA ILE A 121 -13.01 -2.73 6.97
C ILE A 121 -11.78 -3.60 7.23
N VAL A 122 -11.88 -4.85 6.83
CA VAL A 122 -10.77 -5.81 6.81
C VAL A 122 -10.26 -6.00 5.39
N HIS A 123 -9.01 -6.36 5.24
CA HIS A 123 -8.40 -6.58 3.94
C HIS A 123 -7.46 -7.77 3.97
N ARG A 124 -7.11 -8.27 2.77
CA ARG A 124 -6.13 -9.35 2.59
C ARG A 124 -5.44 -9.27 1.24
N SER A 125 -4.31 -9.96 1.11
CA SER A 125 -3.79 -10.34 -0.20
C SER A 125 -4.78 -11.32 -0.86
N PRO A 126 -5.10 -11.15 -2.16
CA PRO A 126 -5.96 -12.10 -2.84
C PRO A 126 -5.32 -13.50 -2.80
N PRO A 127 -6.12 -14.58 -2.73
CA PRO A 127 -5.61 -15.90 -3.03
C PRO A 127 -5.05 -15.90 -4.46
N THR A 128 -3.87 -16.49 -4.65
CA THR A 128 -3.25 -16.60 -5.96
C THR A 128 -4.03 -17.61 -6.80
N GLU A 129 -4.44 -17.24 -8.01
CA GLU A 129 -5.15 -18.15 -8.94
C GLU A 129 -4.21 -19.15 -9.63
N GLY A 130 -2.93 -19.21 -9.21
CA GLY A 130 -1.94 -20.15 -9.75
C GLY A 130 -0.54 -19.86 -9.22
N PRO A 131 0.39 -20.80 -9.45
CA PRO A 131 1.76 -20.68 -8.93
C PRO A 131 2.61 -19.58 -9.56
N GLU A 132 2.10 -18.87 -10.56
CA GLU A 132 2.89 -17.91 -11.37
C GLU A 132 2.37 -16.46 -11.32
N GLU A 133 1.38 -16.14 -10.49
CA GLU A 133 0.93 -14.75 -10.41
C GLU A 133 1.91 -13.89 -9.62
N THR A 134 2.64 -13.04 -10.32
CA THR A 134 3.52 -12.04 -9.73
C THR A 134 2.75 -10.72 -9.51
N ARG A 135 2.73 -10.23 -8.29
CA ARG A 135 2.12 -8.95 -7.92
C ARG A 135 3.19 -7.89 -7.69
N LEU A 136 3.03 -6.72 -8.29
CA LEU A 136 3.80 -5.51 -7.98
C LEU A 136 2.93 -4.60 -7.12
N LEU A 137 3.33 -4.37 -5.88
CA LEU A 137 2.56 -3.66 -4.87
C LEU A 137 3.34 -2.47 -4.31
N LEU A 138 2.67 -1.32 -4.30
CA LEU A 138 3.06 -0.15 -3.50
C LEU A 138 2.29 -0.17 -2.19
N ALA A 139 2.98 0.00 -1.07
CA ALA A 139 2.38 0.32 0.22
C ALA A 139 3.03 1.57 0.81
N LEU A 140 2.19 2.52 1.23
CA LEU A 140 2.59 3.74 1.93
C LEU A 140 1.92 3.74 3.30
N ASP A 141 2.72 3.81 4.36
CA ASP A 141 2.21 3.99 5.73
C ASP A 141 2.54 5.43 6.19
N ASP A 142 1.63 6.07 6.91
CA ASP A 142 1.93 7.30 7.60
C ASP A 142 2.76 7.01 8.85
N VAL A 143 3.83 7.79 9.03
CA VAL A 143 4.81 7.60 10.09
C VAL A 143 4.99 8.92 10.86
N ALA A 144 4.91 8.85 12.18
CA ALA A 144 5.06 10.01 13.04
C ALA A 144 6.54 10.37 13.26
N ASP A 145 7.41 9.36 13.42
CA ASP A 145 8.84 9.51 13.65
C ASP A 145 9.64 8.88 12.49
N PRO A 146 10.54 9.65 11.83
CA PRO A 146 11.38 9.11 10.75
C PRO A 146 12.36 8.02 11.22
N ASN A 147 12.61 7.91 12.52
CA ASN A 147 13.49 6.90 13.13
C ASN A 147 12.71 5.68 13.65
N GLU A 148 11.40 5.60 13.37
CA GLU A 148 10.58 4.47 13.79
C GLU A 148 11.10 3.17 13.19
N GLU A 149 11.57 2.26 14.05
CA GLU A 149 12.01 0.95 13.64
C GLU A 149 10.81 0.09 13.20
N VAL A 150 11.06 -0.78 12.23
CA VAL A 150 10.03 -1.68 11.64
C VAL A 150 9.84 -2.91 12.51
#